data_6ae9b91cbd1f37f870017d37e1f55480
#
_entry.id   6ae9b91cbd1f37f870017d37e1f55480
#
_cell.length_a   1.000
_cell.length_b   1.000
_cell.length_c   1.000
_cell.angle_alpha   90.00
_cell.angle_beta   90.00
_cell.angle_gamma   90.00
#
_symmetry.space_group_name_H-M   'P 1'
#
loop_
_entity.id
_entity.type
_entity.pdbx_description
1 polymer ?
#
loop_
_entity_poly.entity_id
_entity_poly.type
_entity_poly.pdbx_seq_one_letter_code
_entity_poly.pdbx_strand_id
1 'polypeptide(L)'
;MKQISNYDAAIIGAGASGLAAALTVKKYKPGASVLVLEKKERAAKKLAATGNGRCNLSNEACENKDVVFGFFSENGIMLRKDESGRFYPCSEDAGQLASLLTEETVSAGVRIRLDSEVKKVEACPEGGFLLLVEEKGAERTVYAKKLLIAAGGK
;
A
#
# COMPACT_ATOMS: atom_id res chain seq x y z
N MET A 1 -30.57 -6.56 -2.90
CA MET A 1 -29.76 -6.10 -1.77
C MET A 1 -28.34 -5.83 -2.27
N LYS A 2 -27.77 -4.64 -2.02
CA LYS A 2 -26.37 -4.37 -2.35
C LYS A 2 -25.49 -5.28 -1.47
N GLN A 3 -24.66 -6.10 -2.07
CA GLN A 3 -23.76 -7.00 -1.35
C GLN A 3 -22.66 -6.17 -0.64
N ILE A 4 -22.60 -6.26 0.69
CA ILE A 4 -21.56 -5.62 1.50
C ILE A 4 -20.41 -6.61 1.68
N SER A 5 -19.20 -6.20 1.29
CA SER A 5 -17.99 -6.96 1.55
C SER A 5 -17.37 -6.52 2.87
N ASN A 6 -17.03 -7.48 3.76
CA ASN A 6 -16.50 -7.20 5.08
C ASN A 6 -15.00 -7.49 5.18
N TYR A 7 -14.26 -6.59 5.83
CA TYR A 7 -12.82 -6.70 6.06
C TYR A 7 -12.43 -6.29 7.49
N ASP A 8 -11.35 -6.85 8.00
CA ASP A 8 -10.76 -6.40 9.26
C ASP A 8 -10.08 -5.03 9.10
N ALA A 9 -9.47 -4.80 7.95
CA ALA A 9 -8.88 -3.50 7.62
C ALA A 9 -9.11 -3.14 6.16
N ALA A 10 -9.42 -1.87 5.90
CA ALA A 10 -9.38 -1.26 4.57
C ALA A 10 -8.31 -0.17 4.52
N ILE A 11 -7.61 -0.08 3.41
CA ILE A 11 -6.57 0.92 3.14
C ILE A 11 -6.94 1.64 1.85
N ILE A 12 -7.04 2.96 1.90
CA ILE A 12 -7.33 3.79 0.73
C ILE A 12 -6.01 4.28 0.14
N GLY A 13 -5.67 3.79 -1.04
CA GLY A 13 -4.45 4.08 -1.79
C GLY A 13 -3.44 2.94 -1.75
N ALA A 14 -3.05 2.46 -2.92
CA ALA A 14 -2.00 1.45 -3.11
C ALA A 14 -0.65 2.10 -3.49
N GLY A 15 -0.31 3.23 -2.87
CA GLY A 15 1.03 3.82 -2.93
C GLY A 15 1.99 3.12 -1.97
N ALA A 16 3.22 3.61 -1.86
CA ALA A 16 4.25 3.05 -0.98
C ALA A 16 3.76 2.88 0.47
N SER A 17 3.12 3.91 1.03
CA SER A 17 2.60 3.87 2.40
C SER A 17 1.45 2.88 2.59
N GLY A 18 0.55 2.77 1.61
CA GLY A 18 -0.57 1.83 1.67
C GLY A 18 -0.13 0.38 1.57
N LEU A 19 0.81 0.06 0.66
CA LEU A 19 1.38 -1.28 0.53
C LEU A 19 2.21 -1.66 1.77
N ALA A 20 3.04 -0.74 2.27
CA ALA A 20 3.81 -0.97 3.49
C ALA A 20 2.91 -1.22 4.70
N ALA A 21 1.83 -0.46 4.84
CA ALA A 21 0.84 -0.67 5.90
C ALA A 21 0.15 -2.03 5.78
N ALA A 22 -0.25 -2.42 4.56
CA ALA A 22 -0.89 -3.72 4.31
C ALA A 22 0.03 -4.88 4.69
N LEU A 23 1.29 -4.86 4.27
CA LEU A 23 2.31 -5.85 4.64
C LEU A 23 2.54 -5.87 6.15
N THR A 24 2.61 -4.70 6.80
CA THR A 24 2.76 -4.61 8.25
C THR A 24 1.57 -5.23 8.99
N VAL A 25 0.34 -4.98 8.55
CA VAL A 25 -0.84 -5.64 9.13
C VAL A 25 -0.74 -7.15 8.99
N LYS A 26 -0.35 -7.66 7.82
CA LYS A 26 -0.22 -9.11 7.60
C LYS A 26 0.93 -9.72 8.41
N LYS A 27 2.03 -9.00 8.64
CA LYS A 27 3.13 -9.43 9.50
C LYS A 27 2.66 -9.68 10.94
N TYR A 28 1.91 -8.75 11.52
CA TYR A 28 1.47 -8.84 12.92
C TYR A 28 0.14 -9.56 13.12
N LYS A 29 -0.69 -9.64 12.09
CA LYS A 29 -1.99 -10.32 12.09
C LYS A 29 -2.19 -11.10 10.79
N PRO A 30 -1.51 -12.25 10.61
CA PRO A 30 -1.55 -13.00 9.35
C PRO A 30 -2.96 -13.41 8.91
N GLY A 31 -3.85 -13.69 9.88
CA GLY A 31 -5.26 -14.07 9.61
C GLY A 31 -6.20 -12.91 9.28
N ALA A 32 -5.74 -11.64 9.39
CA ALA A 32 -6.61 -10.51 9.11
C ALA A 32 -6.97 -10.44 7.62
N SER A 33 -8.25 -10.17 7.34
CA SER A 33 -8.73 -9.83 6.00
C SER A 33 -8.43 -8.36 5.70
N VAL A 34 -7.54 -8.10 4.73
CA VAL A 34 -7.08 -6.75 4.38
C VAL A 34 -7.46 -6.44 2.94
N LEU A 35 -8.07 -5.27 2.73
CA LEU A 35 -8.41 -4.72 1.43
C LEU A 35 -7.64 -3.41 1.19
N VAL A 36 -7.01 -3.29 0.04
CA VAL A 36 -6.45 -2.04 -0.47
C VAL A 36 -7.29 -1.58 -1.65
N LEU A 37 -7.74 -0.33 -1.63
CA LEU A 37 -8.53 0.30 -2.68
C LEU A 37 -7.68 1.35 -3.39
N GLU A 38 -7.49 1.20 -4.70
CA GLU A 38 -6.70 2.11 -5.52
C GLU A 38 -7.54 2.62 -6.69
N LYS A 39 -7.63 3.92 -6.84
CA LYS A 39 -8.39 4.56 -7.92
C LYS A 39 -7.76 4.45 -9.31
N LYS A 40 -6.47 4.16 -9.36
CA LYS A 40 -5.72 4.02 -10.62
C LYS A 40 -5.75 2.57 -11.11
N GLU A 41 -5.38 2.41 -12.38
CA GLU A 41 -5.28 1.13 -13.08
C GLU A 41 -4.13 0.23 -12.57
N ARG A 42 -3.22 0.78 -11.74
CA ARG A 42 -2.12 0.01 -11.14
C ARG A 42 -1.70 0.56 -9.78
N ALA A 43 -1.22 -0.32 -8.91
CA ALA A 43 -0.61 0.02 -7.65
C ALA A 43 0.77 0.67 -7.83
N ALA A 44 1.24 1.38 -6.80
CA ALA A 44 2.57 1.96 -6.68
C ALA A 44 2.99 2.89 -7.85
N LYS A 45 2.03 3.47 -8.59
CA LYS A 45 2.30 4.29 -9.78
C LYS A 45 3.26 5.45 -9.51
N LYS A 46 3.08 6.18 -8.39
CA LYS A 46 4.00 7.26 -8.02
C LYS A 46 5.37 6.73 -7.62
N LEU A 47 5.45 5.59 -6.94
CA LEU A 47 6.70 4.95 -6.55
C LEU A 47 7.55 4.61 -7.78
N ALA A 48 6.94 4.02 -8.80
CA ALA A 48 7.59 3.68 -10.06
C ALA A 48 8.18 4.88 -10.83
N ALA A 49 7.72 6.11 -10.53
CA ALA A 49 8.18 7.33 -11.18
C ALA A 49 9.19 8.13 -10.34
N THR A 50 9.60 7.63 -9.16
CA THR A 50 10.48 8.38 -8.24
C THR A 50 11.96 8.22 -8.56
N GLY A 51 12.77 9.18 -8.13
CA GLY A 51 14.24 9.12 -8.18
C GLY A 51 14.79 8.93 -9.59
N ASN A 52 14.22 9.60 -10.60
CA ASN A 52 14.56 9.40 -12.01
C ASN A 52 14.53 7.92 -12.45
N GLY A 53 13.55 7.17 -11.97
CA GLY A 53 13.36 5.75 -12.24
C GLY A 53 14.18 4.81 -11.35
N ARG A 54 14.99 5.32 -10.42
CA ARG A 54 15.85 4.51 -9.53
C ARG A 54 15.24 4.24 -8.15
N CYS A 55 14.30 5.06 -7.71
CA CYS A 55 13.64 5.05 -6.39
C CYS A 55 14.62 5.24 -5.21
N ASN A 56 14.88 6.50 -4.83
CA ASN A 56 15.61 6.80 -3.59
C ASN A 56 14.70 6.50 -2.38
N LEU A 57 15.05 5.52 -1.58
CA LEU A 57 14.25 5.03 -0.46
C LEU A 57 14.62 5.64 0.89
N SER A 58 15.89 6.03 1.07
CA SER A 58 16.40 6.60 2.31
C SER A 58 17.77 7.25 2.08
N ASN A 59 18.33 7.84 3.12
CA ASN A 59 19.70 8.33 3.11
C ASN A 59 20.36 8.07 4.48
N GLU A 60 21.67 8.19 4.53
CA GLU A 60 22.49 7.88 5.72
C GLU A 60 22.17 8.77 6.92
N ALA A 61 21.70 10.01 6.70
CA ALA A 61 21.31 10.95 7.73
C ALA A 61 19.86 10.75 8.23
N CYS A 62 19.10 9.83 7.62
CA CYS A 62 17.73 9.55 8.05
C CYS A 62 17.73 8.79 9.38
N GLU A 63 17.08 9.36 10.41
CA GLU A 63 17.00 8.76 11.74
C GLU A 63 16.33 7.38 11.73
N ASN A 64 15.35 7.18 10.85
CA ASN A 64 14.59 5.94 10.74
C ASN A 64 15.10 4.99 9.62
N LYS A 65 16.35 5.16 9.17
CA LYS A 65 16.92 4.33 8.09
C LYS A 65 16.83 2.84 8.39
N ASP A 66 17.09 2.43 9.63
CA ASP A 66 17.11 1.02 10.02
C ASP A 66 15.70 0.40 9.94
N VAL A 67 14.66 1.17 10.23
CA VAL A 67 13.26 0.75 10.04
C VAL A 67 12.95 0.53 8.56
N VAL A 68 13.41 1.44 7.70
CA VAL A 68 13.26 1.33 6.24
C VAL A 68 14.01 0.10 5.73
N PHE A 69 15.26 -0.10 6.16
CA PHE A 69 16.06 -1.26 5.80
C PHE A 69 15.41 -2.57 6.23
N GLY A 70 14.99 -2.64 7.50
CA GLY A 70 14.32 -3.81 8.06
C GLY A 70 13.08 -4.17 7.24
N PHE A 71 12.24 -3.18 6.94
CA PHE A 71 11.04 -3.40 6.12
C PHE A 71 11.35 -4.00 4.75
N PHE A 72 12.30 -3.41 4.01
CA PHE A 72 12.63 -3.91 2.66
C PHE A 72 13.31 -5.27 2.71
N SER A 73 14.25 -5.48 3.64
CA SER A 73 14.93 -6.78 3.82
C SER A 73 13.96 -7.91 4.16
N GLU A 74 13.01 -7.67 5.06
CA GLU A 74 11.98 -8.65 5.44
C GLU A 74 11.05 -9.01 4.28
N ASN A 75 10.89 -8.11 3.31
CA ASN A 75 10.12 -8.33 2.09
C ASN A 75 11.00 -8.74 0.89
N GLY A 76 12.21 -9.26 1.14
CA GLY A 76 13.09 -9.79 0.11
C GLY A 76 13.72 -8.75 -0.82
N ILE A 77 13.65 -7.48 -0.48
CA ILE A 77 14.17 -6.38 -1.30
C ILE A 77 15.51 -5.90 -0.74
N MET A 78 16.58 -6.15 -1.47
CA MET A 78 17.93 -5.73 -1.10
C MET A 78 18.17 -4.27 -1.49
N LEU A 79 18.79 -3.51 -0.56
CA LEU A 79 19.16 -2.12 -0.77
C LEU A 79 20.68 -1.96 -0.90
N ARG A 80 21.10 -0.97 -1.69
CA ARG A 80 22.48 -0.53 -1.79
C ARG A 80 22.60 0.97 -1.52
N LYS A 81 23.75 1.38 -0.99
CA LYS A 81 24.12 2.79 -0.78
C LYS A 81 24.96 3.29 -1.95
N ASP A 82 24.68 4.50 -2.44
CA ASP A 82 25.55 5.20 -3.37
C ASP A 82 26.63 6.04 -2.62
N GLU A 83 27.54 6.64 -3.38
CA GLU A 83 28.63 7.48 -2.85
C GLU A 83 28.13 8.74 -2.12
N SER A 84 26.90 9.17 -2.40
CA SER A 84 26.24 10.32 -1.74
C SER A 84 25.49 9.92 -0.46
N GLY A 85 25.56 8.67 -0.03
CA GLY A 85 24.86 8.17 1.14
C GLY A 85 23.37 7.93 0.93
N ARG A 86 22.88 7.86 -0.31
CA ARG A 86 21.49 7.55 -0.65
C ARG A 86 21.31 6.06 -0.83
N PHE A 87 20.12 5.57 -0.48
CA PHE A 87 19.79 4.15 -0.57
C PHE A 87 18.77 3.89 -1.68
N TYR A 88 19.08 2.93 -2.52
CA TYR A 88 18.29 2.50 -3.65
C TYR A 88 18.08 0.98 -3.60
N PRO A 89 17.03 0.43 -4.22
CA PRO A 89 16.98 -1.01 -4.46
C PRO A 89 18.19 -1.42 -5.29
N CYS A 90 18.74 -2.62 -5.06
CA CYS A 90 19.91 -3.10 -5.79
C CYS A 90 19.70 -3.15 -7.31
N SER A 91 18.46 -3.30 -7.75
CA SER A 91 18.10 -3.23 -9.18
C SER A 91 18.20 -1.82 -9.77
N GLU A 92 18.19 -0.77 -8.94
CA GLU A 92 18.06 0.62 -9.37
C GLU A 92 16.88 0.91 -10.31
N ASP A 93 15.85 0.08 -10.25
CA ASP A 93 14.64 0.18 -11.07
C ASP A 93 13.41 0.38 -10.16
N ALA A 94 12.87 1.59 -10.19
CA ALA A 94 11.68 1.97 -9.43
C ALA A 94 10.42 1.19 -9.88
N GLY A 95 10.35 0.84 -11.17
CA GLY A 95 9.25 0.04 -11.72
C GLY A 95 9.30 -1.39 -11.20
N GLN A 96 10.48 -2.00 -11.18
CA GLN A 96 10.68 -3.33 -10.61
C GLN A 96 10.36 -3.34 -9.11
N LEU A 97 10.81 -2.35 -8.35
CA LEU A 97 10.49 -2.23 -6.93
C LEU A 97 8.97 -2.14 -6.69
N ALA A 98 8.29 -1.33 -7.49
CA ALA A 98 6.83 -1.18 -7.41
C ALA A 98 6.10 -2.49 -7.68
N SER A 99 6.56 -3.27 -8.65
CA SER A 99 6.04 -4.60 -8.98
C SER A 99 6.28 -5.57 -7.83
N LEU A 100 7.51 -5.68 -7.34
CA LEU A 100 7.86 -6.56 -6.21
C LEU A 100 7.02 -6.26 -4.96
N LEU A 101 6.90 -4.98 -4.56
CA LEU A 101 6.06 -4.61 -3.41
C LEU A 101 4.59 -5.00 -3.60
N THR A 102 4.08 -4.83 -4.81
CA THR A 102 2.69 -5.20 -5.13
C THR A 102 2.51 -6.71 -5.06
N GLU A 103 3.42 -7.48 -5.65
CA GLU A 103 3.41 -8.94 -5.65
C GLU A 103 3.53 -9.51 -4.24
N GLU A 104 4.45 -8.99 -3.40
CA GLU A 104 4.59 -9.38 -2.00
C GLU A 104 3.31 -9.10 -1.21
N THR A 105 2.68 -7.94 -1.46
CA THR A 105 1.41 -7.59 -0.81
C THR A 105 0.30 -8.59 -1.15
N VAL A 106 0.17 -8.98 -2.42
CA VAL A 106 -0.80 -9.99 -2.87
C VAL A 106 -0.45 -11.37 -2.30
N SER A 107 0.83 -11.75 -2.34
CA SER A 107 1.33 -13.04 -1.81
C SER A 107 1.09 -13.18 -0.30
N ALA A 108 1.12 -12.07 0.45
CA ALA A 108 0.75 -12.03 1.86
C ALA A 108 -0.76 -12.20 2.11
N GLY A 109 -1.58 -12.33 1.07
CA GLY A 109 -3.03 -12.52 1.16
C GLY A 109 -3.82 -11.23 1.32
N VAL A 110 -3.25 -10.09 0.90
CA VAL A 110 -3.98 -8.82 0.81
C VAL A 110 -4.75 -8.77 -0.50
N ARG A 111 -6.02 -8.34 -0.45
CA ARG A 111 -6.79 -8.07 -1.66
C ARG A 111 -6.54 -6.63 -2.11
N ILE A 112 -6.04 -6.45 -3.33
CA ILE A 112 -5.92 -5.13 -3.96
C ILE A 112 -7.01 -5.02 -5.02
N ARG A 113 -7.83 -3.95 -4.95
CA ARG A 113 -8.79 -3.58 -6.00
C ARG A 113 -8.31 -2.31 -6.67
N LEU A 114 -7.99 -2.42 -7.95
CA LEU A 114 -7.65 -1.32 -8.83
C LEU A 114 -8.92 -0.72 -9.47
N ASP A 115 -8.80 0.44 -10.09
CA ASP A 115 -9.95 1.17 -10.67
C ASP A 115 -11.11 1.31 -9.68
N SER A 116 -10.77 1.50 -8.39
CA SER A 116 -11.70 1.48 -7.26
C SER A 116 -11.54 2.77 -6.46
N GLU A 117 -12.38 3.76 -6.78
CA GLU A 117 -12.35 5.07 -6.12
C GLU A 117 -13.31 5.11 -4.92
N VAL A 118 -12.78 5.42 -3.74
CA VAL A 118 -13.62 5.65 -2.56
C VAL A 118 -14.23 7.05 -2.66
N LYS A 119 -15.55 7.10 -2.80
CA LYS A 119 -16.32 8.34 -2.92
C LYS A 119 -16.77 8.89 -1.57
N LYS A 120 -17.05 8.00 -0.61
CA LYS A 120 -17.55 8.39 0.70
C LYS A 120 -17.06 7.41 1.77
N VAL A 121 -16.80 7.94 2.95
CA VAL A 121 -16.50 7.16 4.15
C VAL A 121 -17.43 7.63 5.26
N GLU A 122 -18.07 6.69 5.95
CA GLU A 122 -18.94 6.94 7.10
C GLU A 122 -18.48 6.07 8.28
N ALA A 123 -18.32 6.69 9.44
CA ALA A 123 -18.07 5.95 10.67
C ALA A 123 -19.40 5.32 11.15
N CYS A 124 -19.36 4.05 11.54
CA CYS A 124 -20.52 3.36 12.08
C CYS A 124 -20.65 3.63 13.58
N PRO A 125 -21.86 3.88 14.11
CA PRO A 125 -22.08 4.10 15.55
C PRO A 125 -21.58 2.93 16.42
N GLU A 126 -21.70 1.70 15.93
CA GLU A 126 -21.25 0.48 16.61
C GLU A 126 -19.78 0.14 16.36
N GLY A 127 -19.05 1.03 15.70
CA GLY A 127 -17.65 0.87 15.34
C GLY A 127 -17.43 0.42 13.90
N GLY A 128 -16.24 0.72 13.39
CA GLY A 128 -15.86 0.46 11.99
C GLY A 128 -16.33 1.56 11.04
N PHE A 129 -16.22 1.27 9.75
CA PHE A 129 -16.41 2.23 8.67
C PHE A 129 -17.13 1.59 7.49
N LEU A 130 -18.08 2.33 6.91
CA LEU A 130 -18.68 2.02 5.61
C LEU A 130 -18.02 2.90 4.54
N LEU A 131 -17.57 2.26 3.46
CA LEU A 131 -16.98 2.92 2.32
C LEU A 131 -17.88 2.72 1.10
N LEU A 132 -18.25 3.81 0.44
CA LEU A 132 -18.88 3.79 -0.87
C LEU A 132 -17.77 3.84 -1.92
N VAL A 133 -17.66 2.80 -2.72
CA VAL A 133 -16.60 2.61 -3.72
C VAL A 133 -17.21 2.57 -5.11
N GLU A 134 -16.70 3.37 -6.01
CA GLU A 134 -16.98 3.27 -7.44
C GLU A 134 -15.93 2.37 -8.09
N GLU A 135 -16.36 1.25 -8.63
CA GLU A 135 -15.51 0.26 -9.29
C GLU A 135 -16.03 0.02 -10.71
N LYS A 136 -15.28 0.46 -11.72
CA LYS A 136 -15.66 0.33 -13.15
C LYS A 136 -17.08 0.85 -13.46
N GLY A 137 -17.44 1.98 -12.88
CA GLY A 137 -18.76 2.60 -13.06
C GLY A 137 -19.89 1.98 -12.22
N ALA A 138 -19.61 0.98 -11.40
CA ALA A 138 -20.58 0.38 -10.48
C ALA A 138 -20.29 0.77 -9.03
N GLU A 139 -21.34 1.09 -8.28
CA GLU A 139 -21.22 1.35 -6.84
C GLU A 139 -21.15 0.04 -6.05
N ARG A 140 -20.18 -0.02 -5.14
CA ARG A 140 -19.98 -1.10 -4.17
C ARG A 140 -19.93 -0.53 -2.76
N THR A 141 -20.41 -1.30 -1.78
CA THR A 141 -20.28 -0.95 -0.37
C THR A 141 -19.31 -1.91 0.30
N VAL A 142 -18.36 -1.36 1.04
CA VAL A 142 -17.38 -2.11 1.83
C VAL A 142 -17.50 -1.70 3.28
N TYR A 143 -17.54 -2.66 4.18
CA TYR A 143 -17.39 -2.44 5.61
C TYR A 143 -15.98 -2.85 6.04
N ALA A 144 -15.34 -2.06 6.90
CA ALA A 144 -14.06 -2.37 7.51
C ALA A 144 -14.05 -2.02 8.99
N LYS A 145 -13.51 -2.90 9.83
CA LYS A 145 -13.35 -2.63 11.27
C LYS A 145 -12.35 -1.51 11.53
N LYS A 146 -11.30 -1.41 10.71
CA LYS A 146 -10.26 -0.38 10.76
C LYS A 146 -10.06 0.22 9.39
N LEU A 147 -9.74 1.51 9.35
CA LEU A 147 -9.49 2.24 8.13
C LEU A 147 -8.17 2.99 8.22
N LEU A 148 -7.37 2.89 7.15
CA LEU A 148 -6.19 3.73 6.93
C LEU A 148 -6.37 4.52 5.64
N ILE A 149 -6.12 5.82 5.70
CA ILE A 149 -6.12 6.70 4.54
C ILE A 149 -4.68 6.95 4.13
N ALA A 150 -4.29 6.37 2.98
CA ALA A 150 -2.96 6.44 2.38
C ALA A 150 -3.04 6.97 0.93
N ALA A 151 -3.99 7.86 0.66
CA ALA A 151 -4.31 8.34 -0.68
C ALA A 151 -3.23 9.25 -1.30
N GLY A 152 -2.17 9.55 -0.57
CA GLY A 152 -1.09 10.43 -0.98
C GLY A 152 -1.46 11.91 -0.90
N GLY A 153 -0.48 12.75 -1.22
CA GLY A 153 -0.66 14.18 -1.38
C GLY A 153 -0.83 14.59 -2.85
N LYS A 154 -1.15 15.88 -3.05
CA LYS A 154 -1.17 16.52 -4.38
C LYS A 154 0.25 16.75 -4.88
#